data_eb2bda633fd9b57962a78c6be1b31d3d
#
_entry.id   eb2bda633fd9b57962a78c6be1b31d3d
#
_cell.length_a   1.000
_cell.length_b   1.000
_cell.length_c   1.000
_cell.angle_alpha   90.00
_cell.angle_beta   90.00
_cell.angle_gamma   90.00
#
_symmetry.space_group_name_H-M   'P 1'
#
loop_
_entity.id
_entity.type
_entity.pdbx_description
1 polymer ?
#
loop_
_entity_poly.entity_id
_entity_poly.type
_entity_poly.pdbx_seq_one_letter_code
_entity_poly.pdbx_strand_id
1 'polypeptide(L)'
;MGFVEVLRTALGWLELGLPEEALQELEGLTARDRMRRQALELKLVAQMKAGRWNAGADTGRLLCMREPKEPRFFIHAAYCLHETGDTVAARNWLMTGPSALIEDPLFHYNIACYHAVLGERKQARSHLRRAFSMDASLRRRAREDDDLTVLGDLP
;
A
#
# COMPACT_ATOMS: atom_id res chain seq x y z
N MET A 1 24.37 17.77 1.19
CA MET A 1 24.38 16.30 1.06
C MET A 1 23.96 15.89 -0.34
N GLY A 2 24.60 14.86 -0.83
CA GLY A 2 24.22 14.29 -2.13
C GLY A 2 22.92 13.47 -2.06
N PHE A 3 22.29 13.24 -3.22
CA PHE A 3 21.05 12.48 -3.34
C PHE A 3 21.07 11.14 -2.59
N VAL A 4 22.15 10.36 -2.78
CA VAL A 4 22.29 9.02 -2.15
C VAL A 4 22.40 9.12 -0.62
N GLU A 5 23.08 10.15 -0.12
CA GLU A 5 23.20 10.37 1.33
C GLU A 5 21.86 10.70 1.97
N VAL A 6 21.07 11.59 1.34
CA VAL A 6 19.72 11.93 1.81
C VAL A 6 18.83 10.70 1.85
N LEU A 7 18.84 9.87 0.79
CA LEU A 7 18.04 8.63 0.79
C LEU A 7 18.47 7.65 1.90
N ARG A 8 19.79 7.53 2.12
CA ARG A 8 20.32 6.66 3.19
C ARG A 8 19.88 7.14 4.57
N THR A 9 19.99 8.46 4.81
CA THR A 9 19.56 9.06 6.08
C THR A 9 18.06 8.88 6.29
N ALA A 10 17.24 9.15 5.28
CA ALA A 10 15.80 8.96 5.36
C ALA A 10 15.43 7.50 5.64
N LEU A 11 16.11 6.54 4.99
CA LEU A 11 15.91 5.11 5.28
C LEU A 11 16.26 4.78 6.74
N GLY A 12 17.38 5.31 7.24
CA GLY A 12 17.77 5.14 8.64
C GLY A 12 16.69 5.65 9.61
N TRP A 13 16.09 6.80 9.35
CA TRP A 13 14.97 7.30 10.15
C TRP A 13 13.78 6.34 10.13
N LEU A 14 13.45 5.77 8.96
CA LEU A 14 12.36 4.78 8.84
C LEU A 14 12.65 3.50 9.62
N GLU A 15 13.88 3.02 9.63
CA GLU A 15 14.31 1.85 10.41
C GLU A 15 14.21 2.10 11.92
N LEU A 16 14.42 3.34 12.35
CA LEU A 16 14.25 3.77 13.73
C LEU A 16 12.78 4.05 14.11
N GLY A 17 11.84 3.91 13.17
CA GLY A 17 10.43 4.19 13.42
C GLY A 17 10.09 5.68 13.47
N LEU A 18 10.88 6.53 12.84
CA LEU A 18 10.75 7.98 12.82
C LEU A 18 10.40 8.48 11.40
N PRO A 19 9.16 8.22 10.92
CA PRO A 19 8.77 8.53 9.54
C PRO A 19 8.68 10.04 9.25
N GLU A 20 8.40 10.86 10.24
CA GLU A 20 8.33 12.32 10.05
C GLU A 20 9.72 12.90 9.77
N GLU A 21 10.73 12.43 10.46
CA GLU A 21 12.13 12.81 10.23
C GLU A 21 12.60 12.34 8.85
N ALA A 22 12.16 11.17 8.41
CA ALA A 22 12.43 10.71 7.05
C ALA A 22 11.81 11.62 5.99
N LEU A 23 10.57 12.07 6.20
CA LEU A 23 9.88 13.00 5.30
C LEU A 23 10.61 14.35 5.25
N GLN A 24 11.01 14.87 6.41
CA GLN A 24 11.75 16.13 6.49
C GLN A 24 13.09 16.03 5.76
N GLU A 25 13.81 14.91 5.91
CA GLU A 25 15.07 14.67 5.20
C GLU A 25 14.87 14.71 3.67
N LEU A 26 13.82 14.06 3.16
CA LEU A 26 13.50 14.03 1.73
C LEU A 26 13.11 15.41 1.19
N GLU A 27 12.55 16.29 1.99
CA GLU A 27 12.28 17.68 1.60
C GLU A 27 13.54 18.50 1.34
N GLY A 28 14.68 18.12 1.89
CA GLY A 28 15.98 18.72 1.60
C GLY A 28 16.50 18.47 0.19
N LEU A 29 15.91 17.53 -0.54
CA LEU A 29 16.26 17.26 -1.94
C LEU A 29 15.83 18.40 -2.87
N THR A 30 16.54 18.55 -3.99
CA THR A 30 16.11 19.46 -5.06
C THR A 30 14.73 19.04 -5.60
N ALA A 31 14.00 19.97 -6.20
CA ALA A 31 12.70 19.66 -6.82
C ALA A 31 12.80 18.52 -7.85
N ARG A 32 13.91 18.49 -8.62
CA ARG A 32 14.19 17.42 -9.57
C ARG A 32 14.42 16.07 -8.89
N ASP A 33 15.24 16.05 -7.83
CA ASP A 33 15.59 14.82 -7.13
C ASP A 33 14.43 14.23 -6.35
N ARG A 34 13.56 15.08 -5.77
CA ARG A 34 12.32 14.64 -5.12
C ARG A 34 11.38 13.86 -6.05
N MET A 35 11.47 14.13 -7.35
CA MET A 35 10.65 13.43 -8.36
C MET A 35 11.30 12.16 -8.90
N ARG A 36 12.49 11.77 -8.45
CA ARG A 36 13.11 10.49 -8.82
C ARG A 36 12.38 9.33 -8.16
N ARG A 37 12.30 8.20 -8.87
CA ARG A 37 11.60 7.00 -8.41
C ARG A 37 11.97 6.63 -6.97
N GLN A 38 13.26 6.53 -6.67
CA GLN A 38 13.75 6.11 -5.35
C GLN A 38 13.28 7.06 -4.22
N ALA A 39 13.28 8.37 -4.48
CA ALA A 39 12.80 9.35 -3.52
C ALA A 39 11.29 9.24 -3.31
N LEU A 40 10.51 9.04 -4.38
CA LEU A 40 9.07 8.86 -4.31
C LEU A 40 8.68 7.55 -3.58
N GLU A 41 9.39 6.45 -3.83
CA GLU A 41 9.17 5.20 -3.12
C GLU A 41 9.40 5.36 -1.61
N LEU A 42 10.50 5.97 -1.24
CA LEU A 42 10.83 6.19 0.17
C LEU A 42 9.84 7.15 0.84
N LYS A 43 9.43 8.20 0.11
CA LYS A 43 8.38 9.13 0.55
C LYS A 43 7.05 8.42 0.79
N LEU A 44 6.64 7.54 -0.13
CA LEU A 44 5.41 6.77 0.03
C LEU A 44 5.45 5.92 1.30
N VAL A 45 6.54 5.17 1.52
CA VAL A 45 6.72 4.36 2.73
C VAL A 45 6.66 5.21 3.99
N ALA A 46 7.33 6.35 3.99
CA ALA A 46 7.33 7.28 5.12
C ALA A 46 5.94 7.85 5.40
N GLN A 47 5.20 8.26 4.36
CA GLN A 47 3.83 8.74 4.47
C GLN A 47 2.90 7.67 5.04
N MET A 48 3.00 6.41 4.58
CA MET A 48 2.22 5.30 5.11
C MET A 48 2.53 5.03 6.58
N LYS A 49 3.81 4.99 6.97
CA LYS A 49 4.22 4.80 8.36
C LYS A 49 3.80 5.95 9.28
N ALA A 50 3.73 7.16 8.75
CA ALA A 50 3.27 8.35 9.47
C ALA A 50 1.73 8.49 9.53
N GLY A 51 0.98 7.59 8.89
CA GLY A 51 -0.47 7.68 8.77
C GLY A 51 -0.96 8.84 7.90
N ARG A 52 -0.09 9.37 7.05
CA ARG A 52 -0.45 10.46 6.11
C ARG A 52 -1.10 9.89 4.84
N TRP A 53 -2.30 9.33 5.00
CA TRP A 53 -2.95 8.50 4.00
C TRP A 53 -3.31 9.25 2.71
N ASN A 54 -3.84 10.47 2.81
CA ASN A 54 -4.16 11.27 1.61
C ASN A 54 -2.90 11.57 0.78
N ALA A 55 -1.83 12.02 1.45
CA ALA A 55 -0.56 12.27 0.79
C ALA A 55 0.06 10.98 0.21
N GLY A 56 -0.04 9.85 0.94
CA GLY A 56 0.38 8.54 0.46
C GLY A 56 -0.38 8.08 -0.78
N ALA A 57 -1.70 8.30 -0.82
CA ALA A 57 -2.51 7.99 -2.00
C ALA A 57 -2.06 8.80 -3.23
N ASP A 58 -1.75 10.08 -3.06
CA ASP A 58 -1.27 10.94 -4.16
C ASP A 58 0.10 10.46 -4.67
N THR A 59 1.05 10.21 -3.76
CA THR A 59 2.38 9.69 -4.12
C THR A 59 2.28 8.31 -4.78
N GLY A 60 1.45 7.43 -4.24
CA GLY A 60 1.22 6.09 -4.80
C GLY A 60 0.63 6.13 -6.20
N ARG A 61 -0.37 6.97 -6.45
CA ARG A 61 -0.94 7.16 -7.79
C ARG A 61 0.07 7.71 -8.78
N LEU A 62 0.89 8.66 -8.37
CA LEU A 62 1.98 9.18 -9.20
C LEU A 62 2.96 8.07 -9.61
N LEU A 63 3.34 7.22 -8.67
CA LEU A 63 4.20 6.06 -8.95
C LEU A 63 3.52 5.07 -9.92
N CYS A 64 2.23 4.79 -9.75
CA CYS A 64 1.48 3.95 -10.69
C CYS A 64 1.47 4.52 -12.11
N MET A 65 1.33 5.83 -12.25
CA MET A 65 1.35 6.50 -13.57
C MET A 65 2.71 6.40 -14.24
N ARG A 66 3.78 6.44 -13.49
CA ARG A 66 5.16 6.37 -13.99
C ARG A 66 5.62 4.95 -14.26
N GLU A 67 5.17 4.01 -13.44
CA GLU A 67 5.56 2.60 -13.45
C GLU A 67 4.30 1.71 -13.52
N PRO A 68 3.54 1.78 -14.63
CA PRO A 68 2.23 1.12 -14.72
C PRO A 68 2.29 -0.40 -14.70
N LYS A 69 3.47 -0.98 -14.81
CA LYS A 69 3.71 -2.43 -14.75
C LYS A 69 4.16 -2.92 -13.37
N GLU A 70 4.36 -2.01 -12.41
CA GLU A 70 4.84 -2.38 -11.06
C GLU A 70 3.63 -2.63 -10.12
N PRO A 71 3.32 -3.88 -9.77
CA PRO A 71 2.11 -4.23 -9.01
C PRO A 71 2.04 -3.58 -7.62
N ARG A 72 3.17 -3.51 -6.92
CA ARG A 72 3.21 -3.04 -5.53
C ARG A 72 2.77 -1.59 -5.36
N PHE A 73 2.96 -0.73 -6.37
CA PHE A 73 2.50 0.66 -6.27
C PHE A 73 0.98 0.76 -6.30
N PHE A 74 0.31 -0.13 -7.04
CA PHE A 74 -1.15 -0.21 -7.04
C PHE A 74 -1.68 -0.71 -5.69
N ILE A 75 -1.01 -1.70 -5.09
CA ILE A 75 -1.34 -2.21 -3.75
C ILE A 75 -1.21 -1.09 -2.71
N HIS A 76 -0.11 -0.36 -2.70
CA HIS A 76 0.13 0.72 -1.74
C HIS A 76 -0.81 1.92 -1.94
N ALA A 77 -1.05 2.34 -3.18
CA ALA A 77 -1.99 3.42 -3.48
C ALA A 77 -3.41 3.07 -3.04
N ALA A 78 -3.87 1.85 -3.34
CA ALA A 78 -5.17 1.37 -2.91
C ALA A 78 -5.28 1.28 -1.39
N TYR A 79 -4.23 0.80 -0.72
CA TYR A 79 -4.19 0.74 0.74
C TYR A 79 -4.35 2.14 1.36
N CYS A 80 -3.62 3.13 0.86
CA CYS A 80 -3.75 4.51 1.32
C CYS A 80 -5.17 5.05 1.10
N LEU A 81 -5.78 4.79 -0.05
CA LEU A 81 -7.16 5.18 -0.33
C LEU A 81 -8.15 4.55 0.66
N HIS A 82 -7.97 3.26 0.97
CA HIS A 82 -8.79 2.57 1.97
C HIS A 82 -8.68 3.21 3.35
N GLU A 83 -7.47 3.52 3.79
CA GLU A 83 -7.22 4.15 5.09
C GLU A 83 -7.77 5.59 5.18
N THR A 84 -7.99 6.27 4.05
CA THR A 84 -8.73 7.54 4.04
C THR A 84 -10.24 7.37 4.26
N GLY A 85 -10.75 6.14 4.24
CA GLY A 85 -12.17 5.81 4.31
C GLY A 85 -12.82 5.60 2.93
N ASP A 86 -12.12 5.84 1.84
CA ASP A 86 -12.65 5.64 0.47
C ASP A 86 -12.34 4.23 -0.06
N THR A 87 -12.98 3.23 0.52
CA THR A 87 -12.81 1.83 0.16
C THR A 87 -13.27 1.53 -1.27
N VAL A 88 -14.28 2.25 -1.77
CA VAL A 88 -14.74 2.11 -3.17
C VAL A 88 -13.63 2.54 -4.12
N ALA A 89 -13.00 3.70 -3.88
CA ALA A 89 -11.88 4.16 -4.68
C ALA A 89 -10.68 3.19 -4.59
N ALA A 90 -10.39 2.66 -3.41
CA ALA A 90 -9.33 1.68 -3.19
C ALA A 90 -9.54 0.42 -4.05
N ARG A 91 -10.74 -0.18 -3.98
CA ARG A 91 -11.09 -1.34 -4.79
C ARG A 91 -10.96 -1.05 -6.28
N ASN A 92 -11.55 0.04 -6.73
CA ASN A 92 -11.55 0.40 -8.15
C ASN A 92 -10.14 0.67 -8.67
N TRP A 93 -9.31 1.37 -7.88
CA TRP A 93 -7.92 1.61 -8.25
C TRP A 93 -7.11 0.32 -8.36
N LEU A 94 -7.23 -0.56 -7.38
CA LEU A 94 -6.50 -1.84 -7.38
C LEU A 94 -6.89 -2.72 -8.58
N MET A 95 -8.17 -2.70 -8.96
CA MET A 95 -8.67 -3.44 -10.12
C MET A 95 -8.17 -2.92 -11.47
N THR A 96 -7.66 -1.69 -11.53
CA THR A 96 -7.06 -1.12 -12.76
C THR A 96 -5.58 -1.44 -12.93
N GLY A 97 -4.97 -2.12 -11.97
CA GLY A 97 -3.54 -2.44 -11.98
C GLY A 97 -3.13 -3.47 -13.04
N PRO A 98 -1.82 -3.73 -13.15
CA PRO A 98 -1.29 -4.67 -14.15
C PRO A 98 -1.74 -6.10 -13.87
N SER A 99 -1.76 -6.92 -14.93
CA SER A 99 -2.18 -8.33 -14.83
C SER A 99 -1.32 -9.16 -13.85
N ALA A 100 -0.08 -8.76 -13.63
CA ALA A 100 0.80 -9.40 -12.64
C ALA A 100 0.26 -9.36 -11.21
N LEU A 101 -0.67 -8.46 -10.88
CA LEU A 101 -1.32 -8.40 -9.57
C LEU A 101 -2.00 -9.73 -9.18
N ILE A 102 -2.54 -10.46 -10.16
CA ILE A 102 -3.25 -11.72 -9.90
C ILE A 102 -2.35 -12.80 -9.28
N GLU A 103 -1.03 -12.67 -9.46
CA GLU A 103 -0.03 -13.57 -8.88
C GLU A 103 0.51 -13.09 -7.51
N ASP A 104 0.01 -11.97 -7.00
CA ASP A 104 0.42 -11.42 -5.71
C ASP A 104 -0.62 -11.77 -4.63
N PRO A 105 -0.23 -12.53 -3.58
CA PRO A 105 -1.17 -12.86 -2.50
C PRO A 105 -1.71 -11.63 -1.76
N LEU A 106 -0.95 -10.54 -1.67
CA LEU A 106 -1.41 -9.29 -1.05
C LEU A 106 -2.49 -8.59 -1.88
N PHE A 107 -2.45 -8.71 -3.21
CA PHE A 107 -3.57 -8.25 -4.05
C PHE A 107 -4.88 -8.91 -3.62
N HIS A 108 -4.89 -10.24 -3.54
CA HIS A 108 -6.08 -10.99 -3.17
C HIS A 108 -6.52 -10.70 -1.73
N TYR A 109 -5.56 -10.57 -0.82
CA TYR A 109 -5.84 -10.24 0.57
C TYR A 109 -6.48 -8.84 0.70
N ASN A 110 -5.87 -7.82 0.12
CA ASN A 110 -6.36 -6.45 0.23
C ASN A 110 -7.70 -6.26 -0.47
N ILE A 111 -7.88 -6.83 -1.67
CA ILE A 111 -9.17 -6.75 -2.37
C ILE A 111 -10.28 -7.47 -1.58
N ALA A 112 -9.94 -8.55 -0.87
CA ALA A 112 -10.87 -9.22 0.02
C ALA A 112 -11.31 -8.32 1.18
N CYS A 113 -10.38 -7.61 1.80
CA CYS A 113 -10.68 -6.62 2.84
C CYS A 113 -11.63 -5.53 2.31
N TYR A 114 -11.38 -5.02 1.11
CA TYR A 114 -12.24 -4.00 0.52
C TYR A 114 -13.65 -4.52 0.23
N HIS A 115 -13.77 -5.72 -0.33
CA HIS A 115 -15.08 -6.37 -0.52
C HIS A 115 -15.81 -6.59 0.80
N ALA A 116 -15.09 -7.01 1.85
CA ALA A 116 -15.69 -7.24 3.17
C ALA A 116 -16.27 -5.95 3.76
N VAL A 117 -15.49 -4.86 3.75
CA VAL A 117 -15.93 -3.53 4.22
C VAL A 117 -17.12 -3.02 3.43
N LEU A 118 -17.19 -3.31 2.13
CA LEU A 118 -18.32 -2.94 1.26
C LEU A 118 -19.54 -3.87 1.36
N GLY A 119 -19.49 -4.90 2.22
CA GLY A 119 -20.60 -5.85 2.41
C GLY A 119 -20.67 -6.95 1.37
N GLU A 120 -19.71 -7.04 0.48
CA GLU A 120 -19.63 -8.01 -0.61
C GLU A 120 -18.97 -9.33 -0.14
N ARG A 121 -19.63 -9.99 0.83
CA ARG A 121 -19.05 -11.12 1.59
C ARG A 121 -18.60 -12.31 0.73
N LYS A 122 -19.35 -12.62 -0.33
CA LYS A 122 -19.04 -13.73 -1.23
C LYS A 122 -17.72 -13.51 -1.98
N GLN A 123 -17.54 -12.32 -2.51
CA GLN A 123 -16.32 -11.90 -3.20
C GLN A 123 -15.14 -11.85 -2.22
N ALA A 124 -15.34 -11.30 -1.03
CA ALA A 124 -14.34 -11.28 0.02
C ALA A 124 -13.81 -12.68 0.34
N ARG A 125 -14.70 -13.63 0.59
CA ARG A 125 -14.32 -15.03 0.88
C ARG A 125 -13.58 -15.70 -0.27
N SER A 126 -14.00 -15.46 -1.50
CA SER A 126 -13.36 -16.01 -2.69
C SER A 126 -11.89 -15.53 -2.80
N HIS A 127 -11.67 -14.23 -2.62
CA HIS A 127 -10.32 -13.66 -2.65
C HIS A 127 -9.46 -14.11 -1.46
N LEU A 128 -10.04 -14.25 -0.25
CA LEU A 128 -9.30 -14.79 0.90
C LEU A 128 -8.84 -16.25 0.66
N ARG A 129 -9.69 -17.10 0.11
CA ARG A 129 -9.27 -18.47 -0.25
C ARG A 129 -8.07 -18.44 -1.19
N ARG A 130 -8.09 -17.57 -2.18
CA ARG A 130 -6.99 -17.41 -3.13
C ARG A 130 -5.73 -16.92 -2.42
N ALA A 131 -5.83 -15.86 -1.62
CA ALA A 131 -4.72 -15.33 -0.84
C ALA A 131 -4.08 -16.40 0.04
N PHE A 132 -4.88 -17.16 0.79
CA PHE A 132 -4.40 -18.20 1.69
C PHE A 132 -3.80 -19.41 0.95
N SER A 133 -4.28 -19.72 -0.25
CA SER A 133 -3.69 -20.77 -1.09
C SER A 133 -2.31 -20.37 -1.61
N MET A 134 -2.05 -19.08 -1.79
CA MET A 134 -0.78 -18.54 -2.27
C MET A 134 0.20 -18.29 -1.13
N ASP A 135 -0.30 -17.83 0.02
CA ASP A 135 0.48 -17.54 1.22
C ASP A 135 -0.33 -17.88 2.47
N ALA A 136 -0.11 -19.06 3.03
CA ALA A 136 -0.82 -19.53 4.21
C ALA A 136 -0.58 -18.68 5.47
N SER A 137 0.53 -17.93 5.55
CA SER A 137 0.86 -17.05 6.67
C SER A 137 -0.14 -15.91 6.83
N LEU A 138 -0.84 -15.52 5.76
CA LEU A 138 -1.87 -14.49 5.78
C LEU A 138 -3.09 -14.86 6.63
N ARG A 139 -3.32 -16.15 6.91
CA ARG A 139 -4.40 -16.58 7.82
C ARG A 139 -4.25 -15.99 9.22
N ARG A 140 -3.04 -15.90 9.73
CA ARG A 140 -2.78 -15.32 11.04
C ARG A 140 -3.14 -13.83 11.05
N ARG A 141 -2.68 -13.09 10.05
CA ARG A 141 -3.02 -11.67 9.87
C ARG A 141 -4.53 -11.46 9.79
N ALA A 142 -5.21 -12.30 9.01
CA ALA A 142 -6.65 -12.19 8.80
C ALA A 142 -7.49 -12.32 10.07
N ARG A 143 -7.05 -13.13 11.03
CA ARG A 143 -7.75 -13.32 12.33
C ARG A 143 -7.78 -12.04 13.18
N GLU A 144 -6.80 -11.17 13.00
CA GLU A 144 -6.63 -9.93 13.77
C GLU A 144 -7.04 -8.69 12.95
N ASP A 145 -7.52 -8.88 11.72
CA ASP A 145 -7.87 -7.80 10.81
C ASP A 145 -9.32 -7.38 11.00
N ASP A 146 -9.51 -6.16 11.49
CA ASP A 146 -10.84 -5.59 11.78
C ASP A 146 -11.73 -5.51 10.53
N ASP A 147 -11.16 -5.31 9.34
CA ASP A 147 -11.90 -5.26 8.08
C ASP A 147 -12.60 -6.58 7.76
N LEU A 148 -12.08 -7.70 8.28
CA LEU A 148 -12.59 -9.03 8.02
C LEU A 148 -13.56 -9.55 9.08
N THR A 149 -13.75 -8.83 10.19
CA THR A 149 -14.64 -9.27 11.29
C THR A 149 -16.07 -9.49 10.85
N VAL A 150 -16.54 -8.73 9.87
CA VAL A 150 -17.90 -8.86 9.29
C VAL A 150 -18.15 -10.22 8.64
N LEU A 151 -17.11 -10.96 8.28
CA LEU A 151 -17.23 -12.28 7.65
C LEU A 151 -17.52 -13.39 8.66
N GLY A 152 -17.26 -13.18 9.96
CA GLY A 152 -17.30 -14.25 10.96
C GLY A 152 -16.18 -15.26 10.73
N ASP A 153 -16.52 -16.55 10.59
CA ASP A 153 -15.54 -17.59 10.32
C ASP A 153 -14.87 -17.37 8.97
N LEU A 154 -13.54 -17.40 8.97
CA LEU A 154 -12.73 -17.23 7.76
C LEU A 154 -12.59 -18.57 7.00
N PRO A 155 -12.41 -18.53 5.68
CA PRO A 155 -12.20 -19.71 4.85
C PRO A 155 -10.88 -20.44 5.15
#